data_4bf6cb2e33241fc707679dac94a492cf
#
_entry.id   4bf6cb2e33241fc707679dac94a492cf
#
_cell.length_a   1.000
_cell.length_b   1.000
_cell.length_c   1.000
_cell.angle_alpha   90.00
_cell.angle_beta   90.00
_cell.angle_gamma   90.00
#
_symmetry.space_group_name_H-M   'P 1'
#
loop_
_entity.id
_entity.type
_entity.pdbx_description
1 polymer ?
#
loop_
_entity_poly.entity_id
_entity_poly.type
_entity_poly.pdbx_seq_one_letter_code
_entity_poly.pdbx_strand_id
1 'polypeptide(L)'
;MAATMKDIARRTGLGLATISSYFNGGNVREKNRIKIEEAIEELHYEVNEVARGLKTNATRTIGVVIPELNNTFCAEIITGMEDILRSHGYATIVCDCRTDKKLEREAVEFLTRRRVDGIINMPVDEEGNHLKRFQKTGKPIVLIDRKIQGINCDSVLVDNKKAAEDAVRYFIERGHRNIGIIGGPEEVFTAQERMAGYSKALESAGIPVSESLIWHGDYTIQGGVRGLEELVQNNPEMTAVFVTNYEMTMGAMIGVNELGIRIPEQLSMIGFDNLQFARACNPKLTIVAQPTDGIAKEVAKVMLNHLENTGEASGELFSEKLETEIIAGKSVRVLA
;
A
#
# COMPACT_ATOMS: atom_id res chain seq x y z
N MET A 1 31.07 -22.24 20.19
CA MET A 1 30.93 -20.78 20.03
C MET A 1 30.93 -20.49 18.56
N ALA A 2 30.08 -19.56 18.11
CA ALA A 2 30.07 -19.16 16.69
C ALA A 2 31.42 -18.53 16.31
N ALA A 3 31.93 -18.85 15.10
CA ALA A 3 33.16 -18.26 14.60
C ALA A 3 33.04 -16.75 14.46
N THR A 4 34.15 -16.04 14.57
CA THR A 4 34.23 -14.58 14.51
C THR A 4 35.19 -14.13 13.41
N MET A 5 35.12 -12.86 12.97
CA MET A 5 36.11 -12.28 12.05
C MET A 5 37.56 -12.42 12.57
N LYS A 6 37.75 -12.47 13.91
CA LYS A 6 39.06 -12.69 14.49
C LYS A 6 39.56 -14.12 14.25
N ASP A 7 38.66 -15.10 14.22
CA ASP A 7 39.03 -16.48 13.95
C ASP A 7 39.40 -16.67 12.45
N ILE A 8 38.69 -15.99 11.53
CA ILE A 8 39.09 -15.93 10.11
C ILE A 8 40.48 -15.26 9.99
N ALA A 9 40.71 -14.15 10.66
CA ALA A 9 42.01 -13.47 10.63
C ALA A 9 43.13 -14.40 11.15
N ARG A 10 42.90 -15.14 12.23
CA ARG A 10 43.85 -16.12 12.79
C ARG A 10 44.08 -17.28 11.81
N ARG A 11 43.05 -17.79 11.19
CA ARG A 11 43.13 -18.93 10.26
C ARG A 11 43.84 -18.57 8.95
N THR A 12 43.62 -17.36 8.43
CA THR A 12 44.20 -16.90 7.16
C THR A 12 45.56 -16.22 7.29
N GLY A 13 45.93 -15.79 8.51
CA GLY A 13 47.10 -14.94 8.75
C GLY A 13 46.96 -13.51 8.22
N LEU A 14 45.74 -13.07 7.86
CA LEU A 14 45.47 -11.74 7.36
C LEU A 14 45.04 -10.79 8.48
N GLY A 15 45.32 -9.49 8.28
CA GLY A 15 44.87 -8.46 9.21
C GLY A 15 43.34 -8.32 9.23
N LEU A 16 42.77 -8.00 10.40
CA LEU A 16 41.32 -7.74 10.56
C LEU A 16 40.78 -6.69 9.59
N ALA A 17 41.61 -5.69 9.23
CA ALA A 17 41.24 -4.68 8.24
C ALA A 17 40.96 -5.29 6.85
N THR A 18 41.79 -6.27 6.42
CA THR A 18 41.61 -6.98 5.15
C THR A 18 40.35 -7.85 5.19
N ILE A 19 40.11 -8.56 6.31
CA ILE A 19 38.90 -9.35 6.49
C ILE A 19 37.64 -8.43 6.48
N SER A 20 37.70 -7.32 7.21
CA SER A 20 36.61 -6.33 7.22
C SER A 20 36.36 -5.72 5.83
N SER A 21 37.43 -5.44 5.05
CA SER A 21 37.32 -4.95 3.69
C SER A 21 36.60 -5.95 2.77
N TYR A 22 36.93 -7.25 2.87
CA TYR A 22 36.27 -8.30 2.13
C TYR A 22 34.75 -8.32 2.36
N PHE A 23 34.31 -8.33 3.61
CA PHE A 23 32.89 -8.35 3.97
C PHE A 23 32.12 -7.07 3.67
N ASN A 24 32.83 -5.95 3.46
CA ASN A 24 32.23 -4.65 3.09
C ASN A 24 32.36 -4.33 1.59
N GLY A 25 32.65 -5.33 0.75
CA GLY A 25 32.75 -5.13 -0.71
C GLY A 25 33.97 -4.35 -1.16
N GLY A 26 34.96 -4.14 -0.28
CA GLY A 26 36.20 -3.46 -0.60
C GLY A 26 37.13 -4.31 -1.47
N ASN A 27 38.08 -3.64 -2.12
CA ASN A 27 39.03 -4.31 -3.01
C ASN A 27 40.04 -5.13 -2.22
N VAL A 28 39.95 -6.46 -2.31
CA VAL A 28 40.87 -7.43 -1.68
C VAL A 28 41.59 -8.20 -2.80
N ARG A 29 42.93 -8.35 -2.70
CA ARG A 29 43.72 -9.08 -3.66
C ARG A 29 43.18 -10.52 -3.80
N GLU A 30 43.09 -11.04 -5.02
CA GLU A 30 42.51 -12.35 -5.34
C GLU A 30 43.07 -13.49 -4.45
N LYS A 31 44.39 -13.54 -4.27
CA LYS A 31 45.03 -14.52 -3.38
C LYS A 31 44.52 -14.45 -1.93
N ASN A 32 44.16 -13.28 -1.43
CA ASN A 32 43.63 -13.13 -0.07
C ASN A 32 42.13 -13.47 -0.02
N ARG A 33 41.43 -13.18 -1.10
CA ARG A 33 40.01 -13.52 -1.27
C ARG A 33 39.79 -15.02 -1.16
N ILE A 34 40.53 -15.81 -1.95
CA ILE A 34 40.47 -17.27 -1.88
C ILE A 34 40.72 -17.80 -0.48
N LYS A 35 41.77 -17.31 0.21
CA LYS A 35 42.04 -17.71 1.60
C LYS A 35 40.91 -17.38 2.59
N ILE A 36 40.23 -16.25 2.37
CA ILE A 36 39.11 -15.85 3.23
C ILE A 36 37.92 -16.75 2.98
N GLU A 37 37.61 -17.04 1.71
CA GLU A 37 36.51 -17.95 1.32
C GLU A 37 36.71 -19.36 1.88
N GLU A 38 37.90 -19.94 1.73
CA GLU A 38 38.26 -21.23 2.36
C GLU A 38 38.09 -21.22 3.86
N ALA A 39 38.50 -20.15 4.53
CA ALA A 39 38.37 -20.04 5.99
C ALA A 39 36.91 -19.83 6.45
N ILE A 40 36.06 -19.17 5.63
CA ILE A 40 34.63 -19.03 5.90
C ILE A 40 33.95 -20.39 5.86
N GLU A 41 34.24 -21.20 4.83
CA GLU A 41 33.70 -22.56 4.68
C GLU A 41 34.16 -23.47 5.83
N GLU A 42 35.46 -23.51 6.13
CA GLU A 42 36.04 -24.35 7.17
C GLU A 42 35.53 -24.01 8.58
N LEU A 43 35.36 -22.73 8.87
CA LEU A 43 34.91 -22.25 10.17
C LEU A 43 33.38 -22.15 10.26
N HIS A 44 32.66 -22.45 9.19
CA HIS A 44 31.22 -22.22 9.08
C HIS A 44 30.82 -20.82 9.58
N TYR A 45 31.61 -19.81 9.12
CA TYR A 45 31.41 -18.46 9.59
C TYR A 45 30.21 -17.81 8.90
N GLU A 46 29.27 -17.36 9.68
CA GLU A 46 28.16 -16.52 9.24
C GLU A 46 28.38 -15.07 9.68
N VAL A 47 28.09 -14.14 8.75
CA VAL A 47 28.18 -12.70 9.07
C VAL A 47 27.16 -12.36 10.13
N ASN A 48 27.59 -11.85 11.25
CA ASN A 48 26.67 -11.32 12.27
C ASN A 48 26.20 -9.93 11.83
N GLU A 49 25.05 -9.90 11.15
CA GLU A 49 24.43 -8.68 10.63
C GLU A 49 24.12 -7.66 11.73
N VAL A 50 23.79 -8.12 12.95
CA VAL A 50 23.57 -7.23 14.11
C VAL A 50 24.85 -6.50 14.50
N ALA A 51 25.98 -7.24 14.56
CA ALA A 51 27.28 -6.64 14.87
C ALA A 51 27.77 -5.70 13.75
N ARG A 52 27.49 -6.05 12.49
CA ARG A 52 27.76 -5.21 11.33
C ARG A 52 26.93 -3.92 11.38
N GLY A 53 25.64 -4.04 11.65
CA GLY A 53 24.73 -2.91 11.75
C GLY A 53 25.10 -1.92 12.85
N LEU A 54 25.57 -2.40 13.99
CA LEU A 54 26.08 -1.54 15.07
C LEU A 54 27.31 -0.71 14.64
N LYS A 55 28.18 -1.27 13.79
CA LYS A 55 29.39 -0.59 13.32
C LYS A 55 29.09 0.39 12.18
N THR A 56 28.19 0.04 11.28
CA THR A 56 27.85 0.84 10.10
C THR A 56 26.70 1.81 10.34
N ASN A 57 26.01 1.71 11.48
CA ASN A 57 24.74 2.38 11.80
C ASN A 57 23.62 2.12 10.76
N ALA A 58 23.72 0.98 10.06
CA ALA A 58 22.75 0.54 9.04
C ALA A 58 22.39 -0.92 9.29
N THR A 59 21.10 -1.20 9.42
CA THR A 59 20.58 -2.55 9.70
C THR A 59 20.17 -3.31 8.45
N ARG A 60 20.19 -2.64 7.29
CA ARG A 60 19.66 -3.18 6.03
C ARG A 60 18.23 -3.72 6.16
N THR A 61 17.43 -3.03 6.98
CA THR A 61 16.07 -3.43 7.29
C THR A 61 15.14 -2.23 7.17
N ILE A 62 14.03 -2.40 6.46
CA ILE A 62 12.96 -1.42 6.31
C ILE A 62 11.75 -1.89 7.10
N GLY A 63 11.17 -0.99 7.90
CA GLY A 63 9.90 -1.23 8.57
C GLY A 63 8.73 -0.88 7.66
N VAL A 64 7.73 -1.75 7.61
CA VAL A 64 6.51 -1.54 6.84
C VAL A 64 5.33 -1.64 7.79
N VAL A 65 4.55 -0.58 7.91
CA VAL A 65 3.34 -0.55 8.77
C VAL A 65 2.12 -0.41 7.87
N ILE A 66 1.18 -1.33 8.01
CA ILE A 66 -0.01 -1.43 7.17
C ILE A 66 -1.28 -1.57 8.00
N PRO A 67 -2.44 -1.13 7.48
CA PRO A 67 -3.71 -1.27 8.18
C PRO A 67 -4.14 -2.72 8.33
N GLU A 68 -3.95 -3.56 7.30
CA GLU A 68 -4.42 -4.94 7.30
C GLU A 68 -3.58 -5.83 6.36
N LEU A 69 -3.09 -6.95 6.88
CA LEU A 69 -2.28 -7.89 6.10
C LEU A 69 -3.11 -8.74 5.13
N ASN A 70 -4.37 -9.00 5.46
CA ASN A 70 -5.30 -9.76 4.62
C ASN A 70 -5.94 -8.94 3.49
N ASN A 71 -5.67 -7.64 3.43
CA ASN A 71 -6.12 -6.77 2.35
C ASN A 71 -5.25 -6.98 1.10
N THR A 72 -5.87 -7.35 -0.03
CA THR A 72 -5.17 -7.68 -1.28
C THR A 72 -4.36 -6.50 -1.82
N PHE A 73 -4.89 -5.28 -1.74
CA PHE A 73 -4.19 -4.06 -2.16
C PHE A 73 -2.86 -3.88 -1.39
N CYS A 74 -2.92 -4.01 -0.05
CA CYS A 74 -1.72 -3.95 0.78
C CYS A 74 -0.72 -5.06 0.42
N ALA A 75 -1.21 -6.30 0.25
CA ALA A 75 -0.38 -7.47 -0.03
C ALA A 75 0.35 -7.36 -1.37
N GLU A 76 -0.32 -6.90 -2.42
CA GLU A 76 0.29 -6.69 -3.75
C GLU A 76 1.40 -5.64 -3.70
N ILE A 77 1.15 -4.50 -3.06
CA ILE A 77 2.15 -3.43 -2.91
C ILE A 77 3.36 -3.93 -2.11
N ILE A 78 3.12 -4.63 -0.97
CA ILE A 78 4.20 -5.17 -0.15
C ILE A 78 5.05 -6.14 -0.95
N THR A 79 4.43 -7.07 -1.68
CA THR A 79 5.15 -8.05 -2.49
C THR A 79 6.02 -7.38 -3.55
N GLY A 80 5.46 -6.42 -4.30
CA GLY A 80 6.20 -5.73 -5.35
C GLY A 80 7.36 -4.88 -4.83
N MET A 81 7.16 -4.14 -3.73
CA MET A 81 8.24 -3.32 -3.15
C MET A 81 9.31 -4.17 -2.45
N GLU A 82 8.91 -5.29 -1.79
CA GLU A 82 9.84 -6.20 -1.12
C GLU A 82 10.82 -6.83 -2.11
N ASP A 83 10.35 -7.27 -3.29
CA ASP A 83 11.21 -7.80 -4.34
C ASP A 83 12.27 -6.78 -4.77
N ILE A 84 11.91 -5.51 -4.90
CA ILE A 84 12.84 -4.43 -5.27
C ILE A 84 13.82 -4.17 -4.11
N LEU A 85 13.34 -3.98 -2.89
CA LEU A 85 14.17 -3.69 -1.72
C LEU A 85 15.15 -4.84 -1.46
N ARG A 86 14.71 -6.10 -1.58
CA ARG A 86 15.53 -7.29 -1.43
C ARG A 86 16.64 -7.37 -2.49
N SER A 87 16.36 -6.99 -3.74
CA SER A 87 17.38 -6.95 -4.79
C SER A 87 18.50 -5.93 -4.49
N HIS A 88 18.23 -4.92 -3.64
CA HIS A 88 19.20 -3.94 -3.12
C HIS A 88 19.77 -4.35 -1.74
N GLY A 89 19.48 -5.55 -1.26
CA GLY A 89 20.03 -6.10 -0.02
C GLY A 89 19.34 -5.58 1.25
N TYR A 90 18.10 -5.11 1.15
CA TYR A 90 17.26 -4.76 2.30
C TYR A 90 16.24 -5.86 2.60
N ALA A 91 16.09 -6.18 3.89
CA ALA A 91 14.99 -7.01 4.39
C ALA A 91 13.83 -6.11 4.84
N THR A 92 12.61 -6.65 4.87
CA THR A 92 11.43 -5.94 5.38
C THR A 92 10.92 -6.55 6.68
N ILE A 93 10.44 -5.71 7.61
CA ILE A 93 9.66 -6.11 8.78
C ILE A 93 8.27 -5.53 8.61
N VAL A 94 7.28 -6.40 8.35
CA VAL A 94 5.89 -6.00 8.17
C VAL A 94 5.18 -6.04 9.52
N CYS A 95 4.50 -4.95 9.87
CA CYS A 95 3.67 -4.79 11.04
C CYS A 95 2.22 -4.51 10.60
N ASP A 96 1.32 -5.42 10.93
CA ASP A 96 -0.12 -5.27 10.75
C ASP A 96 -0.73 -4.55 11.96
N CYS A 97 -1.31 -3.38 11.76
CA CYS A 97 -1.93 -2.60 12.84
C CYS A 97 -3.45 -2.77 12.94
N ARG A 98 -4.06 -3.62 12.11
CA ARG A 98 -5.51 -3.97 12.17
C ARG A 98 -6.42 -2.76 12.22
N THR A 99 -6.10 -1.73 11.45
CA THR A 99 -6.82 -0.45 11.41
C THR A 99 -6.95 0.22 12.80
N ASP A 100 -6.07 -0.11 13.76
CA ASP A 100 -6.04 0.42 15.12
C ASP A 100 -4.87 1.41 15.30
N LYS A 101 -5.18 2.67 15.60
CA LYS A 101 -4.22 3.76 15.82
C LYS A 101 -3.22 3.46 16.94
N LYS A 102 -3.63 2.69 17.95
CA LYS A 102 -2.75 2.31 19.07
C LYS A 102 -1.73 1.26 18.60
N LEU A 103 -2.19 0.24 17.85
CA LEU A 103 -1.31 -0.77 17.30
C LEU A 103 -0.34 -0.18 16.27
N GLU A 104 -0.78 0.80 15.46
CA GLU A 104 0.11 1.54 14.55
C GLU A 104 1.23 2.24 15.32
N ARG A 105 0.90 2.94 16.41
CA ARG A 105 1.88 3.60 17.28
C ARG A 105 2.87 2.59 17.87
N GLU A 106 2.37 1.47 18.40
CA GLU A 106 3.21 0.41 18.96
C GLU A 106 4.14 -0.20 17.91
N ALA A 107 3.66 -0.38 16.67
CA ALA A 107 4.45 -0.86 15.55
C ALA A 107 5.60 0.09 15.20
N VAL A 108 5.31 1.39 15.06
CA VAL A 108 6.34 2.41 14.81
C VAL A 108 7.38 2.48 15.94
N GLU A 109 6.94 2.40 17.19
CA GLU A 109 7.86 2.33 18.33
C GLU A 109 8.73 1.08 18.32
N PHE A 110 8.15 -0.09 18.00
CA PHE A 110 8.88 -1.34 17.86
C PHE A 110 9.96 -1.23 16.77
N LEU A 111 9.61 -0.73 15.58
CA LEU A 111 10.53 -0.53 14.47
C LEU A 111 11.64 0.49 14.82
N THR A 112 11.28 1.57 15.53
CA THR A 112 12.25 2.56 16.02
C THR A 112 13.27 1.92 16.98
N ARG A 113 12.82 1.06 17.91
CA ARG A 113 13.71 0.31 18.81
C ARG A 113 14.57 -0.70 18.07
N ARG A 114 14.08 -1.30 16.98
CA ARG A 114 14.84 -2.19 16.08
C ARG A 114 15.83 -1.45 15.21
N ARG A 115 15.81 -0.10 15.22
CA ARG A 115 16.71 0.77 14.43
C ARG A 115 16.64 0.52 12.94
N VAL A 116 15.45 0.20 12.41
CA VAL A 116 15.25 0.07 10.96
C VAL A 116 15.80 1.29 10.22
N ASP A 117 16.21 1.13 8.97
CA ASP A 117 16.87 2.20 8.20
C ASP A 117 15.87 3.15 7.54
N GLY A 118 14.60 2.76 7.42
CA GLY A 118 13.50 3.58 6.98
C GLY A 118 12.17 2.98 7.40
N ILE A 119 11.11 3.78 7.34
CA ILE A 119 9.73 3.32 7.55
C ILE A 119 8.90 3.64 6.32
N ILE A 120 8.17 2.65 5.83
CA ILE A 120 7.08 2.79 4.87
C ILE A 120 5.80 2.62 5.67
N ASN A 121 4.90 3.61 5.63
CA ASN A 121 3.66 3.58 6.41
C ASN A 121 2.45 3.84 5.54
N MET A 122 1.43 2.99 5.68
CA MET A 122 0.08 3.22 5.18
C MET A 122 -0.77 3.64 6.39
N PRO A 123 -0.91 4.95 6.67
CA PRO A 123 -1.33 5.43 7.97
C PRO A 123 -2.80 5.20 8.27
N VAL A 124 -3.08 4.85 9.52
CA VAL A 124 -4.41 4.82 10.12
C VAL A 124 -4.65 6.09 10.97
N ASP A 125 -3.60 6.58 11.63
CA ASP A 125 -3.63 7.83 12.39
C ASP A 125 -3.17 9.01 11.53
N GLU A 126 -4.10 9.86 11.13
CA GLU A 126 -3.86 11.01 10.26
C GLU A 126 -3.14 12.18 10.95
N GLU A 127 -3.00 12.18 12.28
CA GLU A 127 -2.28 13.22 13.01
C GLU A 127 -0.75 13.08 12.92
N GLY A 128 -0.24 11.87 12.69
CA GLY A 128 1.19 11.60 12.49
C GLY A 128 2.07 11.77 13.73
N ASN A 129 1.50 11.95 14.91
CA ASN A 129 2.27 12.13 16.15
C ASN A 129 3.18 10.95 16.45
N HIS A 130 2.77 9.74 16.11
CA HIS A 130 3.50 8.49 16.30
C HIS A 130 4.78 8.40 15.47
N LEU A 131 4.84 9.06 14.31
CA LEU A 131 6.02 9.08 13.43
C LEU A 131 7.07 10.13 13.82
N LYS A 132 6.71 11.15 14.60
CA LYS A 132 7.61 12.27 14.98
C LYS A 132 8.88 11.80 15.67
N ARG A 133 8.80 10.74 16.47
CA ARG A 133 9.98 10.17 17.15
C ARG A 133 10.94 9.53 16.15
N PHE A 134 10.42 8.79 15.16
CA PHE A 134 11.25 8.19 14.13
C PHE A 134 11.85 9.28 13.22
N GLN A 135 11.08 10.29 12.84
CA GLN A 135 11.56 11.43 12.04
C GLN A 135 12.79 12.12 12.67
N LYS A 136 12.82 12.25 14.02
CA LYS A 136 13.98 12.81 14.75
C LYS A 136 15.27 11.99 14.59
N THR A 137 15.20 10.76 14.12
CA THR A 137 16.39 9.94 13.83
C THR A 137 17.09 10.34 12.53
N GLY A 138 16.47 11.20 11.72
CA GLY A 138 16.95 11.60 10.39
C GLY A 138 16.79 10.52 9.32
N LYS A 139 16.13 9.41 9.63
CA LYS A 139 15.88 8.32 8.68
C LYS A 139 14.60 8.57 7.88
N PRO A 140 14.51 8.06 6.63
CA PRO A 140 13.38 8.32 5.74
C PRO A 140 12.08 7.69 6.21
N ILE A 141 11.00 8.41 5.92
CA ILE A 141 9.62 7.94 6.05
C ILE A 141 8.94 8.15 4.70
N VAL A 142 8.32 7.11 4.16
CA VAL A 142 7.51 7.18 2.94
C VAL A 142 6.08 6.75 3.27
N LEU A 143 5.11 7.60 2.97
CA LEU A 143 3.69 7.28 3.14
C LEU A 143 3.11 6.69 1.87
N ILE A 144 2.15 5.79 2.03
CA ILE A 144 1.38 5.19 0.94
C ILE A 144 -0.10 5.47 1.18
N ASP A 145 -0.83 5.71 0.08
CA ASP A 145 -2.31 5.79 0.02
C ASP A 145 -2.93 6.98 0.74
N ARG A 146 -2.38 7.40 1.87
CA ARG A 146 -2.95 8.45 2.72
C ARG A 146 -1.92 9.50 3.10
N LYS A 147 -2.37 10.75 3.24
CA LYS A 147 -1.56 11.84 3.77
C LYS A 147 -1.73 11.95 5.28
N ILE A 148 -0.68 12.38 5.94
CA ILE A 148 -0.70 12.77 7.35
C ILE A 148 -0.51 14.28 7.45
N GLN A 149 -1.29 14.95 8.30
CA GLN A 149 -1.07 16.34 8.66
C GLN A 149 0.01 16.42 9.75
N GLY A 150 0.88 17.42 9.68
CA GLY A 150 1.84 17.70 10.77
C GLY A 150 3.14 16.89 10.77
N ILE A 151 3.40 16.13 9.70
CA ILE A 151 4.71 15.53 9.44
C ILE A 151 5.13 15.78 7.99
N ASN A 152 6.38 16.19 7.80
CA ASN A 152 6.96 16.37 6.47
C ASN A 152 7.68 15.09 6.07
N CYS A 153 7.12 14.35 5.15
CA CYS A 153 7.69 13.11 4.60
C CYS A 153 7.18 12.88 3.17
N ASP A 154 7.88 12.03 2.46
CA ASP A 154 7.51 11.66 1.10
C ASP A 154 6.22 10.85 1.08
N SER A 155 5.51 10.90 -0.04
CA SER A 155 4.26 10.16 -0.19
C SER A 155 4.03 9.71 -1.63
N VAL A 156 3.54 8.49 -1.78
CA VAL A 156 3.03 7.93 -3.03
C VAL A 156 1.54 7.67 -2.84
N LEU A 157 0.74 8.38 -3.59
CA LEU A 157 -0.71 8.43 -3.45
C LEU A 157 -1.39 7.97 -4.74
N VAL A 158 -2.69 7.73 -4.65
CA VAL A 158 -3.58 7.54 -5.81
C VAL A 158 -4.52 8.74 -5.91
N ASP A 159 -4.87 9.14 -7.12
CA ASP A 159 -5.89 10.19 -7.30
C ASP A 159 -7.29 9.61 -7.09
N ASN A 160 -7.62 9.37 -5.81
CA ASN A 160 -8.88 8.79 -5.39
C ASN A 160 -10.10 9.60 -5.83
N LYS A 161 -9.96 10.93 -5.87
CA LYS A 161 -11.04 11.82 -6.33
C LYS A 161 -11.32 11.64 -7.82
N LYS A 162 -10.26 11.64 -8.64
CA LYS A 162 -10.39 11.41 -10.08
C LYS A 162 -10.89 10.00 -10.37
N ALA A 163 -10.41 9.00 -9.65
CA ALA A 163 -10.86 7.61 -9.76
C ALA A 163 -12.37 7.46 -9.61
N ALA A 164 -12.94 8.07 -8.56
CA ALA A 164 -14.38 8.05 -8.32
C ALA A 164 -15.15 8.90 -9.32
N GLU A 165 -14.63 10.07 -9.70
CA GLU A 165 -15.21 10.92 -10.74
C GLU A 165 -15.32 10.17 -12.07
N ASP A 166 -14.27 9.46 -12.47
CA ASP A 166 -14.23 8.69 -13.72
C ASP A 166 -15.21 7.49 -13.66
N ALA A 167 -15.31 6.78 -12.52
CA ALA A 167 -16.26 5.69 -12.34
C ALA A 167 -17.73 6.15 -12.49
N VAL A 168 -18.07 7.26 -11.85
CA VAL A 168 -19.43 7.79 -11.89
C VAL A 168 -19.73 8.37 -13.27
N ARG A 169 -18.78 9.05 -13.90
CA ARG A 169 -18.91 9.53 -15.29
C ARG A 169 -19.15 8.37 -16.26
N TYR A 170 -18.50 7.22 -16.06
CA TYR A 170 -18.72 6.01 -16.85
C TYR A 170 -20.19 5.56 -16.83
N PHE A 171 -20.87 5.68 -15.68
CA PHE A 171 -22.32 5.44 -15.60
C PHE A 171 -23.13 6.52 -16.31
N ILE A 172 -22.79 7.80 -16.08
CA ILE A 172 -23.50 8.94 -16.62
C ILE A 172 -23.51 8.92 -18.16
N GLU A 173 -22.36 8.61 -18.77
CA GLU A 173 -22.19 8.47 -20.23
C GLU A 173 -23.03 7.32 -20.81
N ARG A 174 -23.45 6.37 -19.96
CA ARG A 174 -24.33 5.25 -20.32
C ARG A 174 -25.80 5.48 -19.98
N GLY A 175 -26.16 6.71 -19.67
CA GLY A 175 -27.54 7.14 -19.44
C GLY A 175 -28.02 7.02 -18.00
N HIS A 176 -27.21 6.50 -17.06
CA HIS A 176 -27.59 6.41 -15.65
C HIS A 176 -27.69 7.79 -15.00
N ARG A 177 -28.73 7.99 -14.19
CA ARG A 177 -28.96 9.22 -13.42
C ARG A 177 -29.20 8.96 -11.93
N ASN A 178 -29.83 7.86 -11.57
CA ASN A 178 -30.03 7.39 -10.20
C ASN A 178 -28.90 6.43 -9.85
N ILE A 179 -27.78 6.98 -9.35
CA ILE A 179 -26.53 6.29 -9.11
C ILE A 179 -26.25 6.28 -7.60
N GLY A 180 -26.30 5.10 -6.98
CA GLY A 180 -25.93 4.93 -5.59
C GLY A 180 -24.41 4.81 -5.38
N ILE A 181 -23.96 5.10 -4.16
CA ILE A 181 -22.58 4.87 -3.74
C ILE A 181 -22.55 4.11 -2.40
N ILE A 182 -21.75 3.04 -2.36
CA ILE A 182 -21.33 2.40 -1.12
C ILE A 182 -19.93 2.93 -0.82
N GLY A 183 -19.89 4.00 -0.01
CA GLY A 183 -18.69 4.71 0.42
C GLY A 183 -17.98 4.03 1.57
N GLY A 184 -16.79 4.50 1.92
CA GLY A 184 -16.08 4.08 3.13
C GLY A 184 -16.45 4.94 4.36
N PRO A 185 -15.75 4.70 5.50
CA PRO A 185 -15.94 5.51 6.71
C PRO A 185 -15.65 6.99 6.46
N GLU A 186 -16.51 7.87 6.96
CA GLU A 186 -16.45 9.31 6.68
C GLU A 186 -15.16 9.99 7.13
N GLU A 187 -14.54 9.46 8.18
CA GLU A 187 -13.29 10.00 8.72
C GLU A 187 -12.03 9.58 7.93
N VAL A 188 -12.14 8.64 7.00
CA VAL A 188 -10.98 8.12 6.25
C VAL A 188 -10.71 8.97 5.02
N PHE A 189 -9.47 9.47 4.88
CA PHE A 189 -9.05 10.33 3.78
C PHE A 189 -9.44 9.80 2.38
N THR A 190 -9.18 8.52 2.09
CA THR A 190 -9.50 7.92 0.79
C THR A 190 -11.01 7.84 0.54
N ALA A 191 -11.82 7.62 1.58
CA ALA A 191 -13.27 7.65 1.49
C ALA A 191 -13.80 9.05 1.18
N GLN A 192 -13.26 10.08 1.84
CA GLN A 192 -13.61 11.48 1.57
C GLN A 192 -13.28 11.90 0.13
N GLU A 193 -12.08 11.53 -0.37
CA GLU A 193 -11.68 11.82 -1.74
C GLU A 193 -12.60 11.12 -2.75
N ARG A 194 -12.94 9.84 -2.54
CA ARG A 194 -13.85 9.08 -3.43
C ARG A 194 -15.26 9.65 -3.40
N MET A 195 -15.76 10.04 -2.23
CA MET A 195 -17.05 10.72 -2.08
C MET A 195 -17.06 12.07 -2.80
N ALA A 196 -15.99 12.86 -2.66
CA ALA A 196 -15.85 14.13 -3.37
C ALA A 196 -15.80 13.94 -4.90
N GLY A 197 -15.22 12.85 -5.40
CA GLY A 197 -15.23 12.49 -6.82
C GLY A 197 -16.62 12.12 -7.33
N TYR A 198 -17.35 11.30 -6.56
CA TYR A 198 -18.74 10.94 -6.85
C TYR A 198 -19.63 12.19 -6.96
N SER A 199 -19.60 13.06 -5.96
CA SER A 199 -20.40 14.30 -5.93
C SER A 199 -20.04 15.22 -7.11
N LYS A 200 -18.73 15.39 -7.37
CA LYS A 200 -18.25 16.21 -8.49
C LYS A 200 -18.74 15.72 -9.86
N ALA A 201 -18.76 14.40 -10.08
CA ALA A 201 -19.24 13.85 -11.35
C ALA A 201 -20.73 14.09 -11.56
N LEU A 202 -21.54 13.90 -10.53
CA LEU A 202 -22.98 14.17 -10.55
C LEU A 202 -23.27 15.66 -10.81
N GLU A 203 -22.64 16.54 -10.04
CA GLU A 203 -22.79 17.99 -10.16
C GLU A 203 -22.41 18.49 -11.56
N SER A 204 -21.30 17.99 -12.12
CA SER A 204 -20.83 18.34 -13.47
C SER A 204 -21.81 17.92 -14.57
N ALA A 205 -22.63 16.91 -14.30
CA ALA A 205 -23.69 16.45 -15.21
C ALA A 205 -25.07 17.05 -14.91
N GLY A 206 -25.16 17.98 -13.96
CA GLY A 206 -26.43 18.58 -13.53
C GLY A 206 -27.36 17.61 -12.80
N ILE A 207 -26.81 16.56 -12.20
CA ILE A 207 -27.55 15.56 -11.42
C ILE A 207 -27.43 15.95 -9.94
N PRO A 208 -28.53 16.14 -9.21
CA PRO A 208 -28.45 16.47 -7.78
C PRO A 208 -27.91 15.27 -7.00
N VAL A 209 -27.02 15.55 -6.05
CA VAL A 209 -26.57 14.56 -5.06
C VAL A 209 -27.73 14.31 -4.09
N SER A 210 -28.09 13.04 -3.90
CA SER A 210 -29.16 12.62 -2.99
C SER A 210 -28.59 11.80 -1.85
N GLU A 211 -28.83 12.23 -0.61
CA GLU A 211 -28.40 11.52 0.60
C GLU A 211 -28.96 10.10 0.66
N SER A 212 -30.15 9.85 0.10
CA SER A 212 -30.75 8.53 0.07
C SER A 212 -29.98 7.52 -0.81
N LEU A 213 -29.15 8.02 -1.72
CA LEU A 213 -28.27 7.21 -2.59
C LEU A 213 -26.85 7.06 -2.06
N ILE A 214 -26.57 7.59 -0.87
CA ILE A 214 -25.26 7.48 -0.22
C ILE A 214 -25.37 6.53 0.96
N TRP A 215 -24.50 5.53 1.00
CA TRP A 215 -24.35 4.66 2.15
C TRP A 215 -22.88 4.67 2.62
N HIS A 216 -22.67 4.99 3.90
CA HIS A 216 -21.35 5.03 4.51
C HIS A 216 -21.01 3.69 5.14
N GLY A 217 -20.03 3.00 4.55
CA GLY A 217 -19.59 1.69 4.95
C GLY A 217 -18.42 1.70 5.91
N ASP A 218 -17.99 0.50 6.25
CA ASP A 218 -16.94 0.21 7.23
C ASP A 218 -15.74 -0.53 6.62
N TYR A 219 -15.66 -0.57 5.28
CA TYR A 219 -14.67 -1.33 4.51
C TYR A 219 -14.68 -2.84 4.76
N THR A 220 -15.77 -3.39 5.29
CA THR A 220 -15.93 -4.83 5.48
C THR A 220 -16.82 -5.46 4.41
N ILE A 221 -16.67 -6.79 4.21
CA ILE A 221 -17.56 -7.56 3.33
C ILE A 221 -19.00 -7.41 3.80
N GLN A 222 -19.27 -7.54 5.11
CA GLN A 222 -20.61 -7.43 5.66
C GLN A 222 -21.18 -6.01 5.49
N GLY A 223 -20.33 -4.99 5.54
CA GLY A 223 -20.71 -3.61 5.21
C GLY A 223 -21.19 -3.49 3.77
N GLY A 224 -20.52 -4.14 2.83
CA GLY A 224 -20.94 -4.17 1.43
C GLY A 224 -22.29 -4.85 1.20
N VAL A 225 -22.56 -5.96 1.91
CA VAL A 225 -23.88 -6.64 1.87
C VAL A 225 -24.97 -5.68 2.34
N ARG A 226 -24.84 -5.15 3.57
CA ARG A 226 -25.84 -4.23 4.15
C ARG A 226 -26.05 -2.99 3.29
N GLY A 227 -24.95 -2.39 2.81
CA GLY A 227 -25.03 -1.18 1.99
C GLY A 227 -25.82 -1.38 0.70
N LEU A 228 -25.63 -2.52 0.04
CA LEU A 228 -26.40 -2.84 -1.15
C LEU A 228 -27.88 -3.09 -0.82
N GLU A 229 -28.17 -3.87 0.22
CA GLU A 229 -29.55 -4.18 0.65
C GLU A 229 -30.32 -2.91 0.97
N GLU A 230 -29.77 -2.03 1.79
CA GLU A 230 -30.39 -0.77 2.19
C GLU A 230 -30.60 0.18 1.00
N LEU A 231 -29.58 0.34 0.13
CA LEU A 231 -29.71 1.20 -1.05
C LEU A 231 -30.82 0.72 -1.99
N VAL A 232 -30.87 -0.59 -2.28
CA VAL A 232 -31.87 -1.15 -3.19
C VAL A 232 -33.26 -1.07 -2.59
N GLN A 233 -33.45 -1.36 -1.31
CA GLN A 233 -34.74 -1.30 -0.63
C GLN A 233 -35.30 0.11 -0.57
N ASN A 234 -34.45 1.11 -0.28
CA ASN A 234 -34.88 2.48 -0.10
C ASN A 234 -34.95 3.27 -1.42
N ASN A 235 -34.33 2.80 -2.48
CA ASN A 235 -34.24 3.51 -3.77
C ASN A 235 -34.59 2.58 -4.93
N PRO A 236 -35.85 2.23 -5.15
CA PRO A 236 -36.29 1.33 -6.22
C PRO A 236 -35.97 1.88 -7.64
N GLU A 237 -35.76 3.20 -7.77
CA GLU A 237 -35.37 3.86 -9.01
C GLU A 237 -33.85 3.85 -9.26
N MET A 238 -33.05 3.32 -8.34
CA MET A 238 -31.61 3.23 -8.51
C MET A 238 -31.26 2.27 -9.63
N THR A 239 -30.46 2.74 -10.60
CA THR A 239 -30.10 1.96 -11.80
C THR A 239 -28.63 1.56 -11.83
N ALA A 240 -27.80 2.17 -10.97
CA ALA A 240 -26.38 1.89 -10.87
C ALA A 240 -25.87 2.09 -9.45
N VAL A 241 -24.84 1.35 -9.08
CA VAL A 241 -24.14 1.49 -7.79
C VAL A 241 -22.63 1.47 -8.00
N PHE A 242 -21.96 2.43 -7.37
CA PHE A 242 -20.50 2.47 -7.27
C PHE A 242 -20.08 2.01 -5.88
N VAL A 243 -19.19 1.01 -5.82
CA VAL A 243 -18.67 0.48 -4.55
C VAL A 243 -17.18 0.81 -4.45
N THR A 244 -16.79 1.44 -3.36
CA THR A 244 -15.54 2.20 -3.28
C THR A 244 -14.33 1.47 -2.71
N ASN A 245 -14.43 0.17 -2.39
CA ASN A 245 -13.28 -0.67 -2.07
C ASN A 245 -13.55 -2.14 -2.38
N TYR A 246 -12.51 -2.98 -2.30
CA TYR A 246 -12.58 -4.39 -2.67
C TYR A 246 -13.52 -5.20 -1.77
N GLU A 247 -13.35 -5.11 -0.45
CA GLU A 247 -14.13 -5.90 0.51
C GLU A 247 -15.62 -5.62 0.39
N MET A 248 -16.01 -4.35 0.31
CA MET A 248 -17.42 -3.98 0.10
C MET A 248 -17.90 -4.35 -1.30
N THR A 249 -17.02 -4.34 -2.33
CA THR A 249 -17.38 -4.84 -3.67
C THR A 249 -17.72 -6.32 -3.63
N MET A 250 -16.94 -7.11 -2.90
CA MET A 250 -17.24 -8.54 -2.65
C MET A 250 -18.57 -8.69 -1.90
N GLY A 251 -18.77 -7.91 -0.85
CA GLY A 251 -20.01 -7.90 -0.07
C GLY A 251 -21.22 -7.52 -0.90
N ALA A 252 -21.13 -6.46 -1.71
CA ALA A 252 -22.21 -6.06 -2.61
C ALA A 252 -22.54 -7.16 -3.63
N MET A 253 -21.55 -7.89 -4.15
CA MET A 253 -21.80 -9.04 -5.02
C MET A 253 -22.48 -10.22 -4.29
N ILE A 254 -22.17 -10.43 -3.01
CA ILE A 254 -22.91 -11.38 -2.17
C ILE A 254 -24.37 -10.93 -2.04
N GLY A 255 -24.63 -9.67 -1.69
CA GLY A 255 -25.97 -9.11 -1.61
C GLY A 255 -26.75 -9.20 -2.93
N VAL A 256 -26.09 -8.94 -4.07
CA VAL A 256 -26.67 -9.16 -5.41
C VAL A 256 -27.20 -10.59 -5.57
N ASN A 257 -26.40 -11.59 -5.16
CA ASN A 257 -26.78 -13.00 -5.27
C ASN A 257 -27.90 -13.36 -4.30
N GLU A 258 -27.87 -12.89 -3.05
CA GLU A 258 -28.87 -13.16 -2.02
C GLU A 258 -30.23 -12.54 -2.35
N LEU A 259 -30.23 -11.33 -2.92
CA LEU A 259 -31.44 -10.63 -3.36
C LEU A 259 -31.92 -11.09 -4.75
N GLY A 260 -31.20 -11.92 -5.46
CA GLY A 260 -31.53 -12.38 -6.80
C GLY A 260 -31.52 -11.26 -7.87
N ILE A 261 -30.71 -10.22 -7.66
CA ILE A 261 -30.61 -9.09 -8.57
C ILE A 261 -29.80 -9.49 -9.81
N ARG A 262 -30.29 -9.19 -10.99
CA ARG A 262 -29.58 -9.43 -12.25
C ARG A 262 -28.72 -8.23 -12.61
N ILE A 263 -27.42 -8.46 -12.71
CA ILE A 263 -26.44 -7.49 -13.23
C ILE A 263 -26.12 -7.84 -14.70
N PRO A 264 -26.17 -6.88 -15.63
CA PRO A 264 -26.49 -5.47 -15.47
C PRO A 264 -27.98 -5.13 -15.68
N GLU A 265 -28.86 -6.11 -15.93
CA GLU A 265 -30.23 -5.90 -16.41
C GLU A 265 -31.10 -5.10 -15.42
N GLN A 266 -30.95 -5.32 -14.14
CA GLN A 266 -31.69 -4.59 -13.10
C GLN A 266 -30.84 -3.51 -12.47
N LEU A 267 -29.57 -3.81 -12.19
CA LEU A 267 -28.64 -2.90 -11.54
C LEU A 267 -27.27 -2.95 -12.24
N SER A 268 -26.77 -1.82 -12.67
CA SER A 268 -25.38 -1.69 -13.12
C SER A 268 -24.46 -1.51 -11.93
N MET A 269 -23.25 -2.10 -11.97
CA MET A 269 -22.31 -2.05 -10.84
C MET A 269 -20.88 -1.79 -11.32
N ILE A 270 -20.19 -0.88 -10.63
CA ILE A 270 -18.73 -0.69 -10.71
C ILE A 270 -18.16 -0.92 -9.31
N GLY A 271 -17.16 -1.78 -9.23
CA GLY A 271 -16.40 -2.03 -8.01
C GLY A 271 -15.04 -1.35 -8.02
N PHE A 272 -14.24 -1.66 -7.02
CA PHE A 272 -12.90 -1.09 -6.82
C PHE A 272 -11.91 -2.20 -6.50
N ASP A 273 -10.70 -2.12 -7.06
CA ASP A 273 -9.61 -3.07 -6.86
C ASP A 273 -9.91 -4.54 -7.28
N ASN A 274 -8.94 -5.39 -7.06
CA ASN A 274 -8.94 -6.84 -7.27
C ASN A 274 -9.48 -7.31 -8.64
N LEU A 275 -8.63 -7.16 -9.65
CA LEU A 275 -8.93 -7.61 -11.02
C LEU A 275 -9.26 -9.12 -11.09
N GLN A 276 -8.66 -9.95 -10.26
CA GLN A 276 -8.91 -11.40 -10.28
C GLN A 276 -10.34 -11.71 -9.85
N PHE A 277 -10.80 -11.09 -8.77
CA PHE A 277 -12.18 -11.20 -8.33
C PHE A 277 -13.15 -10.69 -9.41
N ALA A 278 -12.91 -9.52 -9.97
CA ALA A 278 -13.74 -8.95 -11.03
C ALA A 278 -13.86 -9.89 -12.24
N ARG A 279 -12.79 -10.59 -12.60
CA ARG A 279 -12.78 -11.58 -13.68
C ARG A 279 -13.51 -12.87 -13.34
N ALA A 280 -13.57 -13.24 -12.06
CA ALA A 280 -14.25 -14.43 -11.57
C ALA A 280 -15.77 -14.24 -11.45
N CYS A 281 -16.26 -12.99 -11.35
CA CYS A 281 -17.68 -12.69 -11.31
C CYS A 281 -18.41 -13.01 -12.62
N ASN A 282 -19.68 -13.32 -12.51
CA ASN A 282 -20.58 -13.50 -13.66
C ASN A 282 -21.84 -12.62 -13.47
N PRO A 283 -22.01 -11.54 -14.29
CA PRO A 283 -21.09 -11.09 -15.36
C PRO A 283 -19.79 -10.55 -14.79
N LYS A 284 -18.72 -10.51 -15.64
CA LYS A 284 -17.46 -9.89 -15.31
C LYS A 284 -17.66 -8.45 -14.85
N LEU A 285 -17.17 -8.09 -13.67
CA LEU A 285 -17.33 -6.73 -13.15
C LEU A 285 -16.48 -5.71 -13.91
N THR A 286 -17.04 -4.52 -14.08
CA THR A 286 -16.29 -3.30 -14.34
C THR A 286 -15.73 -2.81 -13.03
N ILE A 287 -14.44 -2.50 -12.98
CA ILE A 287 -13.77 -2.03 -11.76
C ILE A 287 -12.86 -0.84 -12.03
N VAL A 288 -12.67 -0.04 -11.00
CA VAL A 288 -11.55 0.88 -10.89
C VAL A 288 -10.36 0.10 -10.35
N ALA A 289 -9.28 0.01 -11.12
CA ALA A 289 -8.06 -0.66 -10.73
C ALA A 289 -7.00 0.35 -10.30
N GLN A 290 -6.45 0.18 -9.11
CA GLN A 290 -5.30 0.94 -8.66
C GLN A 290 -4.00 0.35 -9.22
N PRO A 291 -2.98 1.18 -9.55
CA PRO A 291 -1.71 0.73 -10.11
C PRO A 291 -0.77 0.18 -9.02
N THR A 292 -1.11 -0.96 -8.38
CA THR A 292 -0.37 -1.54 -7.25
C THR A 292 1.12 -1.75 -7.56
N ASP A 293 1.44 -2.23 -8.77
CA ASP A 293 2.83 -2.35 -9.25
C ASP A 293 3.54 -1.00 -9.37
N GLY A 294 2.83 0.03 -9.83
CA GLY A 294 3.34 1.40 -9.94
C GLY A 294 3.64 1.99 -8.56
N ILE A 295 2.70 1.82 -7.62
CA ILE A 295 2.87 2.26 -6.24
C ILE A 295 4.08 1.57 -5.61
N ALA A 296 4.19 0.25 -5.73
CA ALA A 296 5.31 -0.53 -5.19
C ALA A 296 6.66 -0.05 -5.71
N LYS A 297 6.76 0.20 -7.02
CA LYS A 297 7.99 0.70 -7.68
C LYS A 297 8.38 2.09 -7.18
N GLU A 298 7.43 3.04 -7.15
CA GLU A 298 7.74 4.40 -6.73
C GLU A 298 8.08 4.47 -5.24
N VAL A 299 7.37 3.74 -4.38
CA VAL A 299 7.68 3.66 -2.94
C VAL A 299 9.09 3.11 -2.70
N ALA A 300 9.45 1.99 -3.35
CA ALA A 300 10.77 1.40 -3.23
C ALA A 300 11.86 2.35 -3.76
N LYS A 301 11.64 2.99 -4.89
CA LYS A 301 12.55 3.97 -5.50
C LYS A 301 12.78 5.17 -4.58
N VAL A 302 11.73 5.77 -4.04
CA VAL A 302 11.83 6.91 -3.11
C VAL A 302 12.63 6.50 -1.87
N MET A 303 12.31 5.34 -1.27
CA MET A 303 13.03 4.82 -0.11
C MET A 303 14.50 4.60 -0.41
N LEU A 304 14.86 3.93 -1.51
CA LEU A 304 16.23 3.64 -1.91
C LEU A 304 17.02 4.92 -2.21
N ASN A 305 16.41 5.91 -2.85
CA ASN A 305 17.04 7.20 -3.10
C ASN A 305 17.53 7.87 -1.81
N HIS A 306 16.73 7.81 -0.74
CA HIS A 306 17.15 8.34 0.56
C HIS A 306 18.26 7.52 1.23
N LEU A 307 18.26 6.20 1.03
CA LEU A 307 19.21 5.30 1.69
C LEU A 307 20.57 5.27 0.98
N GLU A 308 20.60 5.48 -0.34
CA GLU A 308 21.80 5.38 -1.15
C GLU A 308 22.45 6.76 -1.41
N ASN A 309 21.65 7.84 -1.48
CA ASN A 309 22.10 9.20 -1.78
C ASN A 309 22.21 10.06 -0.51
N THR A 310 23.00 9.64 0.47
CA THR A 310 23.16 10.32 1.78
C THR A 310 23.82 11.71 1.70
N GLY A 311 24.13 12.24 0.52
CA GLY A 311 24.86 13.51 0.33
C GLY A 311 24.04 14.69 -0.18
N GLU A 312 22.90 14.48 -0.81
CA GLU A 312 22.06 15.55 -1.38
C GLU A 312 20.59 15.25 -1.04
N ALA A 313 20.18 15.56 0.18
CA ALA A 313 18.76 15.71 0.46
C ALA A 313 18.28 16.94 -0.31
N SER A 314 17.67 16.76 -1.48
CA SER A 314 16.86 17.81 -2.08
C SER A 314 15.80 18.17 -1.04
N GLY A 315 15.80 19.42 -0.56
CA GLY A 315 14.89 19.86 0.52
C GLY A 315 13.40 19.87 0.11
N GLU A 316 13.09 19.36 -1.06
CA GLU A 316 11.72 19.22 -1.56
C GLU A 316 11.21 17.81 -1.29
N LEU A 317 10.04 17.73 -0.66
CA LEU A 317 9.33 16.48 -0.41
C LEU A 317 8.79 15.93 -1.71
N PHE A 318 8.99 14.63 -1.91
CA PHE A 318 8.39 13.91 -3.02
C PHE A 318 6.93 13.61 -2.70
N SER A 319 6.02 14.02 -3.59
CA SER A 319 4.60 13.66 -3.48
C SER A 319 4.08 13.39 -4.89
N GLU A 320 3.87 12.13 -5.21
CA GLU A 320 3.34 11.69 -6.49
C GLU A 320 1.91 11.15 -6.31
N LYS A 321 1.04 11.49 -7.26
CA LYS A 321 -0.30 10.91 -7.39
C LYS A 321 -0.35 10.06 -8.65
N LEU A 322 -0.55 8.77 -8.49
CA LEU A 322 -0.72 7.82 -9.57
C LEU A 322 -2.18 7.77 -10.03
N GLU A 323 -2.38 7.62 -11.32
CA GLU A 323 -3.72 7.48 -11.90
C GLU A 323 -4.21 6.03 -11.82
N THR A 324 -5.55 5.89 -11.69
CA THR A 324 -6.25 4.60 -11.77
C THR A 324 -6.74 4.34 -13.19
N GLU A 325 -7.11 3.11 -13.47
CA GLU A 325 -7.71 2.70 -14.74
C GLU A 325 -9.09 2.06 -14.50
N ILE A 326 -10.06 2.40 -15.37
CA ILE A 326 -11.34 1.68 -15.42
C ILE A 326 -11.19 0.47 -16.35
N ILE A 327 -11.22 -0.72 -15.77
CA ILE A 327 -11.19 -1.98 -16.50
C ILE A 327 -12.64 -2.42 -16.77
N ALA A 328 -13.07 -2.24 -18.01
CA ALA A 328 -14.43 -2.55 -18.42
C ALA A 328 -14.73 -4.05 -18.38
N GLY A 329 -15.82 -4.39 -17.70
CA GLY A 329 -16.44 -5.71 -17.69
C GLY A 329 -17.75 -5.73 -18.48
N LYS A 330 -18.71 -6.47 -17.93
CA LYS A 330 -20.08 -6.59 -18.47
C LYS A 330 -21.16 -6.21 -17.44
N SER A 331 -20.75 -5.61 -16.33
CA SER A 331 -21.61 -5.27 -15.20
C SER A 331 -22.32 -3.91 -15.35
N VAL A 332 -22.09 -3.20 -16.45
CA VAL A 332 -22.71 -1.89 -16.72
C VAL A 332 -23.41 -1.95 -18.07
N ARG A 333 -24.73 -1.66 -18.07
CA ARG A 333 -25.54 -1.54 -19.29
C ARG A 333 -25.61 -0.10 -19.77
N VAL A 334 -26.02 0.08 -21.00
CA VAL A 334 -26.44 1.37 -21.56
C VAL A 334 -27.94 1.50 -21.36
N LEU A 335 -28.39 2.59 -20.79
CA LEU A 335 -29.81 2.96 -20.73
C LEU A 335 -30.12 3.79 -21.96
N ALA A 336 -31.29 3.50 -22.56
CA ALA A 336 -31.74 4.20 -23.77
C ALA A 336 -32.22 5.63 -23.46
#